data_aefa7a5735a5916fa94e3231c1858dcb
#
_entry.id   aefa7a5735a5916fa94e3231c1858dcb
#
_cell.length_a   1.000
_cell.length_b   1.000
_cell.length_c   1.000
_cell.angle_alpha   90.00
_cell.angle_beta   90.00
_cell.angle_gamma   90.00
#
_symmetry.space_group_name_H-M   'P 1'
#
loop_
_entity.id
_entity.type
_entity.pdbx_description
1 polymer ?
#
loop_
_entity_poly.entity_id
_entity_poly.type
_entity_poly.pdbx_seq_one_letter_code
_entity_poly.pdbx_strand_id
1 'polypeptide(L)'
;PPPLLRRQRQMCIRDRFAPVYGPPFVRDLNGERRYAEIEDFNNFVKLVYMLPGLHHSGGTVCEPVDLPVTKRHLDMVYAHLRYTDKPFMGSVTAPDRAEDTLNLAKIVFGEDVVGPKCVMVSLINANSPMTWDDTMLGALKVYARAGQGTIISPFILAGAMSPVSVAGTLTQILAEAMSGIAFAQALNPGSPVIFGSFASSISMQTGAPTFGTPEPAKVLYGCSKLARRLGVPFRSGGSLTGAKTTDAQAAYESAHTLLPTVLGGVNFALHSAGWLEGGLVADYAKLILDADQLTMMDSMVDGI
;
A
#
# COMPACT_ATOMS: atom_id res chain seq x y z
N PRO A 1 25.26 11.06 8.43
CA PRO A 1 24.58 10.20 7.46
C PRO A 1 23.86 11.06 6.43
N PRO A 2 23.80 10.66 5.14
CA PRO A 2 23.09 11.41 4.12
C PRO A 2 21.64 11.70 4.52
N PRO A 3 21.01 12.80 4.04
CA PRO A 3 19.63 13.16 4.40
C PRO A 3 18.61 12.03 4.16
N LEU A 4 18.84 11.19 3.14
CA LEU A 4 18.06 9.99 2.83
C LEU A 4 17.98 9.00 4.01
N LEU A 5 19.09 8.74 4.70
CA LEU A 5 19.12 7.81 5.84
C LEU A 5 18.45 8.38 7.10
N ARG A 6 18.36 9.71 7.24
CA ARG A 6 17.61 10.34 8.34
C ARG A 6 16.11 10.16 8.19
N ARG A 7 15.57 10.34 6.97
CA ARG A 7 14.14 10.16 6.69
C ARG A 7 13.72 8.70 6.79
N GLN A 8 14.55 7.76 6.33
CA GLN A 8 14.27 6.33 6.47
C GLN A 8 14.19 5.84 7.93
N ARG A 9 14.93 6.46 8.86
CA ARG A 9 14.78 6.18 10.31
C ARG A 9 13.46 6.68 10.89
N GLN A 10 12.82 7.68 10.27
CA GLN A 10 11.52 8.20 10.68
C GLN A 10 10.34 7.33 10.21
N MET A 11 10.57 6.43 9.24
CA MET A 11 9.55 5.51 8.70
C MET A 11 8.81 4.72 9.79
N CYS A 12 9.45 4.40 10.90
CA CYS A 12 8.84 3.64 12.00
C CYS A 12 7.97 4.49 12.95
N ILE A 13 8.02 5.83 12.86
CA ILE A 13 7.42 6.72 13.88
C ILE A 13 6.42 7.73 13.30
N ARG A 14 6.59 8.22 12.06
CA ARG A 14 5.79 9.31 11.47
C ARG A 14 5.29 9.08 10.05
N ASP A 15 5.89 8.18 9.28
CA ASP A 15 5.58 8.01 7.86
C ASP A 15 4.37 7.09 7.68
N ARG A 16 3.20 7.70 7.55
CA ARG A 16 1.91 7.01 7.62
C ARG A 16 1.25 6.80 6.27
N PHE A 17 1.41 7.74 5.33
CA PHE A 17 0.57 7.84 4.14
C PHE A 17 1.35 7.57 2.85
N ALA A 18 0.83 6.62 2.07
CA ALA A 18 1.32 6.27 0.75
C ALA A 18 0.20 6.44 -0.30
N PRO A 19 0.52 6.77 -1.56
CA PRO A 19 -0.47 7.00 -2.61
C PRO A 19 -1.23 5.73 -2.99
N VAL A 20 -2.09 5.86 -3.99
CA VAL A 20 -2.79 4.76 -4.67
C VAL A 20 -1.80 3.66 -5.10
N TYR A 21 -2.28 2.42 -5.19
CA TYR A 21 -1.47 1.26 -5.56
C TYR A 21 -2.26 0.32 -6.46
N GLY A 22 -1.70 -0.03 -7.62
CA GLY A 22 -2.14 -1.09 -8.51
C GLY A 22 -3.19 -0.78 -9.57
N PRO A 23 -3.72 0.45 -9.77
CA PRO A 23 -4.72 0.68 -10.80
C PRO A 23 -4.12 0.55 -12.20
N PRO A 24 -4.82 -0.12 -13.14
CA PRO A 24 -4.38 -0.23 -14.52
C PRO A 24 -4.70 1.01 -15.36
N PHE A 25 -5.60 1.87 -14.87
CA PHE A 25 -6.03 3.06 -15.60
C PHE A 25 -5.62 4.35 -14.86
N VAL A 26 -5.49 5.38 -15.65
CA VAL A 26 -5.28 6.77 -15.19
C VAL A 26 -6.41 7.63 -15.72
N ARG A 27 -6.83 8.60 -14.92
CA ARG A 27 -7.65 9.71 -15.37
C ARG A 27 -6.77 10.94 -15.47
N ASP A 28 -6.66 11.49 -16.66
CA ASP A 28 -5.83 12.65 -16.94
C ASP A 28 -6.52 13.99 -16.53
N LEU A 29 -5.84 15.10 -16.74
CA LEU A 29 -6.34 16.44 -16.42
C LEU A 29 -7.51 16.88 -17.30
N ASN A 30 -7.74 16.23 -18.44
CA ASN A 30 -8.91 16.45 -19.30
C ASN A 30 -10.11 15.60 -18.88
N GLY A 31 -9.94 14.74 -17.89
CA GLY A 31 -10.96 13.81 -17.40
C GLY A 31 -11.09 12.54 -18.23
N GLU A 32 -10.16 12.26 -19.16
CA GLU A 32 -10.14 11.05 -19.95
C GLU A 32 -9.59 9.86 -19.13
N ARG A 33 -10.30 8.73 -19.22
CA ARG A 33 -9.86 7.46 -18.64
C ARG A 33 -9.15 6.63 -19.68
N ARG A 34 -7.88 6.38 -19.49
CA ARG A 34 -7.04 5.57 -20.38
C ARG A 34 -6.14 4.62 -19.60
N TYR A 35 -5.52 3.67 -20.27
CA TYR A 35 -4.47 2.87 -19.66
C TYR A 35 -3.29 3.76 -19.22
N ALA A 36 -2.66 3.37 -18.12
CA ALA A 36 -1.48 4.06 -17.62
C ALA A 36 -0.25 3.77 -18.49
N GLU A 37 0.60 4.77 -18.62
CA GLU A 37 1.90 4.70 -19.28
C GLU A 37 3.02 4.99 -18.28
N ILE A 38 4.28 4.71 -18.64
CA ILE A 38 5.43 4.97 -17.75
C ILE A 38 5.59 6.45 -17.44
N GLU A 39 5.17 7.33 -18.34
CA GLU A 39 5.19 8.76 -18.08
C GLU A 39 4.22 9.14 -16.96
N ASP A 40 3.04 8.54 -16.92
CA ASP A 40 2.09 8.73 -15.79
C ASP A 40 2.71 8.26 -14.49
N PHE A 41 3.32 7.09 -14.49
CA PHE A 41 4.01 6.57 -13.31
C PHE A 41 5.06 7.55 -12.80
N ASN A 42 5.92 8.05 -13.69
CA ASN A 42 6.93 9.04 -13.35
C ASN A 42 6.33 10.33 -12.80
N ASN A 43 5.24 10.80 -13.40
CA ASN A 43 4.55 12.01 -12.97
C ASN A 43 3.88 11.85 -11.62
N PHE A 44 3.24 10.70 -11.34
CA PHE A 44 2.72 10.40 -10.00
C PHE A 44 3.83 10.37 -8.95
N VAL A 45 4.97 9.74 -9.22
CA VAL A 45 6.10 9.72 -8.28
C VAL A 45 6.64 11.12 -8.00
N LYS A 46 6.78 11.97 -9.03
CA LYS A 46 7.21 13.37 -8.89
C LYS A 46 6.21 14.19 -8.07
N LEU A 47 4.90 14.04 -8.34
CA LEU A 47 3.86 14.72 -7.58
C LEU A 47 3.86 14.28 -6.12
N VAL A 48 3.93 12.99 -5.86
CA VAL A 48 4.01 12.44 -4.49
C VAL A 48 5.24 13.00 -3.74
N TYR A 49 6.36 13.18 -4.42
CA TYR A 49 7.54 13.83 -3.84
C TYR A 49 7.24 15.26 -3.38
N MET A 50 6.51 16.03 -4.18
CA MET A 50 6.18 17.45 -3.90
C MET A 50 5.08 17.61 -2.84
N LEU A 51 4.30 16.57 -2.53
CA LEU A 51 3.16 16.65 -1.62
C LEU A 51 3.58 16.28 -0.19
N PRO A 52 3.58 17.23 0.77
CA PRO A 52 4.07 16.99 2.14
C PRO A 52 3.20 16.01 2.93
N GLY A 53 1.90 15.94 2.67
CA GLY A 53 0.98 14.99 3.32
C GLY A 53 1.21 13.52 2.93
N LEU A 54 2.01 13.25 1.89
CA LEU A 54 2.41 11.91 1.49
C LEU A 54 3.86 11.66 1.95
N HIS A 55 4.06 10.65 2.80
CA HIS A 55 5.34 10.35 3.44
C HIS A 55 6.14 9.26 2.72
N HIS A 56 5.48 8.52 1.84
CA HIS A 56 6.03 7.36 1.14
C HIS A 56 5.68 7.47 -0.35
N SER A 57 6.61 7.15 -1.24
CA SER A 57 6.38 7.27 -2.68
C SER A 57 5.48 6.19 -3.28
N GLY A 58 5.12 5.18 -2.48
CA GLY A 58 4.30 4.06 -2.93
C GLY A 58 5.12 2.92 -3.54
N GLY A 59 4.45 2.13 -4.33
CA GLY A 59 5.03 1.07 -5.15
C GLY A 59 4.49 1.17 -6.56
N THR A 60 3.60 0.27 -6.98
CA THR A 60 2.91 0.35 -8.28
C THR A 60 1.83 1.43 -8.22
N VAL A 61 2.19 2.71 -8.33
CA VAL A 61 1.24 3.84 -8.26
C VAL A 61 0.20 3.81 -9.40
N CYS A 62 0.58 3.27 -10.54
CA CYS A 62 -0.31 2.82 -11.62
C CYS A 62 0.44 1.73 -12.41
N GLU A 63 -0.26 0.96 -13.22
CA GLU A 63 0.33 -0.15 -13.99
C GLU A 63 0.65 0.31 -15.42
N PRO A 64 1.91 0.68 -15.77
CA PRO A 64 2.25 1.15 -17.11
C PRO A 64 2.19 -0.02 -18.11
N VAL A 65 1.36 0.11 -19.16
CA VAL A 65 1.15 -0.95 -20.16
C VAL A 65 1.97 -0.77 -21.43
N ASP A 66 2.61 0.37 -21.61
CA ASP A 66 3.48 0.72 -22.75
C ASP A 66 4.87 0.07 -22.68
N LEU A 67 5.20 -0.54 -21.54
CA LEU A 67 6.48 -1.23 -21.33
C LEU A 67 6.36 -2.76 -21.41
N PRO A 68 7.38 -3.46 -21.92
CA PRO A 68 7.42 -4.92 -21.86
C PRO A 68 7.32 -5.45 -20.44
N VAL A 69 6.46 -6.45 -20.21
CA VAL A 69 6.20 -7.04 -18.88
C VAL A 69 7.47 -7.54 -18.19
N THR A 70 8.44 -8.04 -18.96
CA THR A 70 9.72 -8.56 -18.44
C THR A 70 10.62 -7.50 -17.85
N LYS A 71 10.45 -6.22 -18.24
CA LYS A 71 11.35 -5.12 -17.83
C LYS A 71 10.62 -4.06 -17.02
N ARG A 72 9.31 -3.99 -17.09
CA ARG A 72 8.45 -2.95 -16.48
C ARG A 72 8.80 -2.65 -15.02
N HIS A 73 9.05 -3.68 -14.21
CA HIS A 73 9.40 -3.54 -12.81
C HIS A 73 10.69 -2.75 -12.58
N LEU A 74 11.67 -2.86 -13.46
CA LEU A 74 12.93 -2.10 -13.38
C LEU A 74 12.68 -0.60 -13.58
N ASP A 75 11.91 -0.24 -14.61
CA ASP A 75 11.56 1.16 -14.88
C ASP A 75 10.75 1.78 -13.76
N MET A 76 9.80 1.02 -13.17
CA MET A 76 9.00 1.47 -12.02
C MET A 76 9.87 1.70 -10.77
N VAL A 77 10.75 0.76 -10.43
CA VAL A 77 11.67 0.91 -9.29
C VAL A 77 12.66 2.06 -9.54
N TYR A 78 13.19 2.16 -10.77
CA TYR A 78 14.06 3.27 -11.15
C TYR A 78 13.38 4.63 -10.98
N ALA A 79 12.10 4.75 -11.32
CA ALA A 79 11.35 5.99 -11.12
C ALA A 79 11.34 6.44 -9.65
N HIS A 80 11.09 5.51 -8.71
CA HIS A 80 11.17 5.81 -7.29
C HIS A 80 12.58 6.24 -6.85
N LEU A 81 13.60 5.53 -7.29
CA LEU A 81 14.98 5.84 -6.94
C LEU A 81 15.47 7.17 -7.55
N ARG A 82 14.94 7.53 -8.72
CA ARG A 82 15.37 8.71 -9.49
C ARG A 82 14.68 10.01 -9.09
N TYR A 83 13.36 9.95 -8.83
CA TYR A 83 12.54 11.16 -8.74
C TYR A 83 12.11 11.50 -7.31
N THR A 84 12.46 10.71 -6.31
CA THR A 84 12.10 10.98 -4.93
C THR A 84 13.16 10.47 -3.95
N ASP A 85 13.26 11.12 -2.79
CA ASP A 85 14.02 10.65 -1.64
C ASP A 85 13.12 9.99 -0.57
N LYS A 86 11.82 9.87 -0.84
CA LYS A 86 10.86 9.18 0.05
C LYS A 86 11.05 7.67 -0.04
N PRO A 87 10.74 6.93 1.04
CA PRO A 87 10.72 5.47 1.01
C PRO A 87 9.81 4.93 -0.10
N PHE A 88 10.11 3.75 -0.61
CA PHE A 88 9.37 3.11 -1.69
C PHE A 88 9.09 1.64 -1.41
N MET A 89 8.21 1.04 -2.23
CA MET A 89 7.89 -0.39 -2.16
C MET A 89 8.58 -1.14 -3.30
N GLY A 90 9.11 -2.31 -2.95
CA GLY A 90 9.74 -3.21 -3.91
C GLY A 90 8.73 -4.00 -4.75
N SER A 91 9.17 -4.48 -5.92
CA SER A 91 8.38 -5.34 -6.80
C SER A 91 8.17 -6.72 -6.19
N VAL A 92 6.95 -7.27 -6.36
CA VAL A 92 6.55 -8.57 -5.80
C VAL A 92 5.94 -9.51 -6.83
N THR A 93 5.98 -9.13 -8.09
CA THR A 93 5.29 -9.85 -9.17
C THR A 93 6.04 -11.10 -9.66
N ALA A 94 7.23 -11.35 -9.15
CA ALA A 94 7.99 -12.59 -9.27
C ALA A 94 9.22 -12.54 -8.34
N PRO A 95 9.80 -13.69 -7.90
CA PRO A 95 10.99 -13.70 -7.05
C PRO A 95 12.20 -13.01 -7.67
N ASP A 96 12.47 -13.23 -8.97
CA ASP A 96 13.54 -12.57 -9.72
C ASP A 96 13.38 -11.05 -9.76
N ARG A 97 12.16 -10.55 -9.88
CA ARG A 97 11.87 -9.11 -9.84
C ARG A 97 12.07 -8.50 -8.45
N ALA A 98 11.85 -9.28 -7.39
CA ALA A 98 12.20 -8.88 -6.04
C ALA A 98 13.72 -8.80 -5.86
N GLU A 99 14.48 -9.76 -6.42
CA GLU A 99 15.95 -9.74 -6.44
C GLU A 99 16.49 -8.54 -7.24
N ASP A 100 15.93 -8.24 -8.41
CA ASP A 100 16.26 -7.05 -9.20
C ASP A 100 16.05 -5.76 -8.41
N THR A 101 14.95 -5.66 -7.67
CA THR A 101 14.70 -4.50 -6.80
C THR A 101 15.78 -4.35 -5.72
N LEU A 102 16.18 -5.45 -5.07
CA LEU A 102 17.27 -5.43 -4.09
C LEU A 102 18.59 -5.01 -4.71
N ASN A 103 18.90 -5.50 -5.92
CA ASN A 103 20.12 -5.16 -6.63
C ASN A 103 20.15 -3.68 -7.01
N LEU A 104 19.05 -3.12 -7.51
CA LEU A 104 18.94 -1.68 -7.75
C LEU A 104 19.11 -0.87 -6.46
N ALA A 105 18.51 -1.31 -5.35
CA ALA A 105 18.69 -0.65 -4.07
C ALA A 105 20.14 -0.70 -3.57
N LYS A 106 20.85 -1.82 -3.76
CA LYS A 106 22.27 -1.94 -3.42
C LYS A 106 23.15 -1.00 -4.23
N ILE A 107 22.84 -0.82 -5.52
CA ILE A 107 23.55 0.14 -6.38
C ILE A 107 23.41 1.57 -5.85
N VAL A 108 22.20 1.94 -5.40
CA VAL A 108 21.90 3.32 -4.96
C VAL A 108 22.32 3.59 -3.52
N PHE A 109 22.08 2.66 -2.60
CA PHE A 109 22.31 2.86 -1.17
C PHE A 109 23.61 2.23 -0.64
N GLY A 110 24.21 1.32 -1.39
CA GLY A 110 25.39 0.54 -1.01
C GLY A 110 25.03 -0.83 -0.42
N GLU A 111 25.88 -1.81 -0.66
CA GLU A 111 25.71 -3.17 -0.13
C GLU A 111 25.84 -3.23 1.40
N ASP A 112 26.60 -2.33 1.98
CA ASP A 112 26.78 -2.18 3.43
C ASP A 112 25.55 -1.61 4.14
N VAL A 113 24.60 -1.07 3.37
CA VAL A 113 23.34 -0.49 3.87
C VAL A 113 22.17 -1.46 3.68
N VAL A 114 22.04 -2.04 2.49
CA VAL A 114 20.94 -2.96 2.16
C VAL A 114 21.25 -4.34 2.75
N GLY A 115 20.44 -4.77 3.70
CA GLY A 115 20.63 -5.98 4.49
C GLY A 115 20.76 -5.65 5.97
N PRO A 116 21.82 -4.93 6.43
CA PRO A 116 21.87 -4.45 7.81
C PRO A 116 20.77 -3.46 8.17
N LYS A 117 20.21 -2.75 7.17
CA LYS A 117 19.10 -1.79 7.37
C LYS A 117 17.95 -2.13 6.44
N CYS A 118 16.74 -1.95 6.96
CA CYS A 118 15.52 -1.94 6.16
C CYS A 118 15.45 -0.62 5.38
N VAL A 119 15.52 -0.68 4.06
CA VAL A 119 15.49 0.49 3.16
C VAL A 119 14.23 0.56 2.32
N MET A 120 13.45 -0.53 2.28
CA MET A 120 12.19 -0.61 1.56
C MET A 120 11.21 -1.54 2.26
N VAL A 121 9.96 -1.44 1.88
CA VAL A 121 8.91 -2.40 2.25
C VAL A 121 8.34 -3.05 0.99
N SER A 122 7.65 -4.19 1.15
CA SER A 122 7.02 -4.89 0.04
C SER A 122 5.64 -5.38 0.45
N LEU A 123 4.66 -5.26 -0.44
CA LEU A 123 3.30 -5.71 -0.19
C LEU A 123 3.12 -7.15 -0.65
N ILE A 124 2.96 -8.06 0.29
CA ILE A 124 2.75 -9.49 0.04
C ILE A 124 1.29 -9.82 0.33
N ASN A 125 0.54 -10.14 -0.71
CA ASN A 125 -0.87 -10.52 -0.59
C ASN A 125 -1.02 -12.03 -0.44
N ALA A 126 -1.89 -12.46 0.48
CA ALA A 126 -2.40 -13.82 0.47
C ALA A 126 -3.41 -13.99 -0.68
N ASN A 127 -3.50 -15.18 -1.22
CA ASN A 127 -4.55 -15.57 -2.18
C ASN A 127 -5.77 -16.03 -1.39
N SER A 128 -6.56 -15.07 -0.92
CA SER A 128 -7.75 -15.38 -0.13
C SER A 128 -8.81 -16.13 -0.95
N PRO A 129 -9.44 -17.18 -0.41
CA PRO A 129 -9.35 -17.65 0.97
C PRO A 129 -8.21 -18.64 1.22
N MET A 130 -7.45 -18.41 2.30
CA MET A 130 -6.56 -19.40 2.95
C MET A 130 -5.48 -20.05 2.05
N THR A 131 -5.02 -19.34 1.01
CA THR A 131 -4.04 -19.86 0.03
C THR A 131 -2.87 -18.91 -0.18
N TRP A 132 -1.73 -19.47 -0.54
CA TRP A 132 -0.53 -18.74 -0.96
C TRP A 132 -0.01 -19.30 -2.28
N ASP A 133 0.31 -18.43 -3.23
CA ASP A 133 0.97 -18.82 -4.48
C ASP A 133 2.50 -18.74 -4.39
N ASP A 134 3.16 -19.39 -5.32
CA ASP A 134 4.63 -19.43 -5.39
C ASP A 134 5.23 -18.05 -5.66
N THR A 135 4.54 -17.18 -6.37
CA THR A 135 4.98 -15.83 -6.70
C THR A 135 5.09 -14.98 -5.44
N MET A 136 4.02 -14.92 -4.65
CA MET A 136 3.99 -14.11 -3.42
C MET A 136 4.89 -14.67 -2.34
N LEU A 137 4.90 -16.00 -2.14
CA LEU A 137 5.82 -16.64 -1.19
C LEU A 137 7.27 -16.52 -1.64
N GLY A 138 7.54 -16.58 -2.94
CA GLY A 138 8.87 -16.38 -3.49
C GLY A 138 9.39 -14.98 -3.26
N ALA A 139 8.60 -13.95 -3.53
CA ALA A 139 8.95 -12.57 -3.25
C ALA A 139 9.14 -12.32 -1.72
N LEU A 140 8.24 -12.85 -0.89
CA LEU A 140 8.37 -12.80 0.57
C LEU A 140 9.71 -13.40 1.04
N LYS A 141 10.08 -14.55 0.49
CA LYS A 141 11.34 -15.23 0.80
C LYS A 141 12.56 -14.37 0.48
N VAL A 142 12.55 -13.69 -0.67
CA VAL A 142 13.64 -12.80 -1.09
C VAL A 142 13.78 -11.64 -0.11
N TYR A 143 12.71 -10.89 0.17
CA TYR A 143 12.77 -9.73 1.05
C TYR A 143 13.05 -10.08 2.51
N ALA A 144 12.42 -11.12 3.04
CA ALA A 144 12.64 -11.56 4.41
C ALA A 144 14.11 -11.97 4.65
N ARG A 145 14.69 -12.76 3.73
CA ARG A 145 16.13 -13.14 3.80
C ARG A 145 17.07 -11.95 3.71
N ALA A 146 16.70 -10.93 2.94
CA ALA A 146 17.46 -9.69 2.81
C ALA A 146 17.21 -8.69 3.97
N GLY A 147 16.44 -9.04 5.00
CA GLY A 147 16.16 -8.17 6.14
C GLY A 147 15.31 -6.93 5.79
N GLN A 148 14.56 -6.98 4.66
CA GLN A 148 13.70 -5.89 4.24
C GLN A 148 12.28 -6.06 4.78
N GLY A 149 11.54 -4.95 4.91
CA GLY A 149 10.20 -4.94 5.47
C GLY A 149 9.18 -5.63 4.56
N THR A 150 8.33 -6.47 5.14
CA THR A 150 7.24 -7.13 4.40
C THR A 150 5.90 -6.83 5.05
N ILE A 151 4.96 -6.34 4.23
CA ILE A 151 3.57 -6.11 4.62
C ILE A 151 2.79 -7.36 4.22
N ILE A 152 2.37 -8.15 5.17
CA ILE A 152 1.59 -9.36 4.90
C ILE A 152 0.13 -9.00 4.96
N SER A 153 -0.53 -8.92 3.79
CA SER A 153 -1.85 -8.30 3.67
C SER A 153 -2.82 -9.17 2.87
N PRO A 154 -3.75 -9.85 3.52
CA PRO A 154 -4.90 -10.42 2.84
C PRO A 154 -5.77 -9.32 2.19
N PHE A 155 -6.26 -9.59 0.97
CA PHE A 155 -7.32 -8.84 0.32
C PHE A 155 -8.61 -9.65 0.41
N ILE A 156 -9.61 -9.17 1.14
CA ILE A 156 -10.82 -9.94 1.42
C ILE A 156 -12.08 -9.14 1.12
N LEU A 157 -12.97 -9.76 0.36
CA LEU A 157 -14.34 -9.31 0.14
C LEU A 157 -15.28 -10.17 1.00
N ALA A 158 -15.77 -9.61 2.10
CA ALA A 158 -16.68 -10.29 3.01
C ALA A 158 -17.97 -10.71 2.29
N GLY A 159 -18.34 -11.96 2.44
CA GLY A 159 -19.46 -12.59 1.73
C GLY A 159 -19.10 -13.29 0.43
N ALA A 160 -17.90 -13.03 -0.13
CA ALA A 160 -17.39 -13.74 -1.31
C ALA A 160 -16.12 -14.55 -1.00
N MET A 161 -15.18 -13.95 -0.27
CA MET A 161 -13.87 -14.55 0.02
C MET A 161 -13.70 -14.91 1.50
N SER A 162 -14.64 -14.50 2.35
CA SER A 162 -14.71 -14.83 3.77
C SER A 162 -16.15 -14.92 4.22
N PRO A 163 -16.43 -15.42 5.45
CA PRO A 163 -17.74 -15.25 6.06
C PRO A 163 -18.18 -13.79 6.05
N VAL A 164 -19.48 -13.54 5.89
CA VAL A 164 -20.03 -12.17 5.78
C VAL A 164 -19.94 -11.39 7.10
N SER A 165 -19.87 -12.08 8.23
CA SER A 165 -19.79 -11.42 9.54
C SER A 165 -18.41 -10.78 9.75
N VAL A 166 -18.39 -9.62 10.40
CA VAL A 166 -17.13 -8.92 10.76
C VAL A 166 -16.20 -9.84 11.55
N ALA A 167 -16.70 -10.59 12.53
CA ALA A 167 -15.90 -11.52 13.32
C ALA A 167 -15.28 -12.63 12.48
N GLY A 168 -16.04 -13.22 11.55
CA GLY A 168 -15.54 -14.24 10.63
C GLY A 168 -14.47 -13.69 9.69
N THR A 169 -14.70 -12.49 9.13
CA THR A 169 -13.71 -11.79 8.29
C THR A 169 -12.43 -11.49 9.06
N LEU A 170 -12.52 -10.98 10.30
CA LEU A 170 -11.35 -10.73 11.15
C LEU A 170 -10.56 -12.00 11.47
N THR A 171 -11.26 -13.11 11.75
CA THR A 171 -10.62 -14.41 12.03
C THR A 171 -9.81 -14.88 10.83
N GLN A 172 -10.37 -14.79 9.62
CA GLN A 172 -9.67 -15.19 8.40
C GLN A 172 -8.49 -14.27 8.08
N ILE A 173 -8.67 -12.94 8.16
CA ILE A 173 -7.57 -11.98 7.98
C ILE A 173 -6.40 -12.33 8.91
N LEU A 174 -6.72 -12.56 10.19
CA LEU A 174 -5.70 -12.89 11.17
C LEU A 174 -4.98 -14.20 10.83
N ALA A 175 -5.72 -15.24 10.47
CA ALA A 175 -5.14 -16.54 10.11
C ALA A 175 -4.21 -16.44 8.90
N GLU A 176 -4.66 -15.78 7.83
CA GLU A 176 -3.86 -15.62 6.61
C GLU A 176 -2.63 -14.72 6.86
N ALA A 177 -2.78 -13.59 7.52
CA ALA A 177 -1.66 -12.70 7.79
C ALA A 177 -0.63 -13.36 8.73
N MET A 178 -1.08 -14.02 9.80
CA MET A 178 -0.18 -14.70 10.74
C MET A 178 0.58 -15.87 10.11
N SER A 179 -0.01 -16.59 9.15
CA SER A 179 0.70 -17.65 8.42
C SER A 179 1.88 -17.10 7.61
N GLY A 180 1.69 -15.98 6.90
CA GLY A 180 2.76 -15.31 6.18
C GLY A 180 3.82 -14.69 7.09
N ILE A 181 3.41 -14.09 8.22
CA ILE A 181 4.32 -13.56 9.25
C ILE A 181 5.16 -14.70 9.84
N ALA A 182 4.54 -15.81 10.20
CA ALA A 182 5.25 -16.99 10.73
C ALA A 182 6.26 -17.54 9.71
N PHE A 183 5.89 -17.58 8.42
CA PHE A 183 6.79 -17.98 7.36
C PHE A 183 7.98 -17.03 7.22
N ALA A 184 7.78 -15.71 7.25
CA ALA A 184 8.85 -14.73 7.23
C ALA A 184 9.82 -14.90 8.40
N GLN A 185 9.30 -15.11 9.63
CA GLN A 185 10.12 -15.35 10.81
C GLN A 185 10.85 -16.68 10.79
N ALA A 186 10.28 -17.73 10.17
CA ALA A 186 10.95 -19.02 9.99
C ALA A 186 12.12 -18.92 8.99
N LEU A 187 12.03 -18.03 8.00
CA LEU A 187 13.10 -17.79 7.02
C LEU A 187 14.24 -16.95 7.59
N ASN A 188 13.91 -15.92 8.34
CA ASN A 188 14.86 -15.00 8.94
C ASN A 188 14.27 -14.45 10.26
N PRO A 189 14.60 -15.02 11.41
CA PRO A 189 14.12 -14.56 12.71
C PRO A 189 14.46 -13.09 12.95
N GLY A 190 13.45 -12.28 13.28
CA GLY A 190 13.61 -10.84 13.47
C GLY A 190 13.46 -10.00 12.20
N SER A 191 13.17 -10.59 11.03
CA SER A 191 12.88 -9.82 9.82
C SER A 191 11.69 -8.88 10.05
N PRO A 192 11.74 -7.62 9.55
CA PRO A 192 10.68 -6.65 9.78
C PRO A 192 9.38 -7.07 9.09
N VAL A 193 8.29 -7.11 9.84
CA VAL A 193 6.96 -7.47 9.32
C VAL A 193 5.92 -6.43 9.74
N ILE A 194 4.94 -6.21 8.87
CA ILE A 194 3.76 -5.37 9.14
C ILE A 194 2.52 -6.24 8.93
N PHE A 195 1.67 -6.32 9.93
CA PHE A 195 0.35 -6.95 9.81
C PHE A 195 -0.52 -6.09 8.90
N GLY A 196 -0.91 -6.62 7.75
CA GLY A 196 -1.74 -5.93 6.77
C GLY A 196 -3.18 -6.45 6.76
N SER A 197 -4.09 -5.55 6.44
CA SER A 197 -5.48 -5.88 6.12
C SER A 197 -5.99 -4.91 5.06
N PHE A 198 -6.63 -5.47 4.05
CA PHE A 198 -7.40 -4.69 3.09
C PHE A 198 -8.69 -5.45 2.80
N ALA A 199 -9.77 -5.07 3.49
CA ALA A 199 -11.02 -5.77 3.42
C ALA A 199 -12.20 -4.83 3.19
N SER A 200 -13.16 -5.29 2.40
CA SER A 200 -14.43 -4.65 2.14
C SER A 200 -15.54 -5.70 2.14
N SER A 201 -16.74 -5.32 1.78
CA SER A 201 -17.84 -6.23 1.46
C SER A 201 -18.15 -6.17 -0.03
N ILE A 202 -19.06 -7.00 -0.47
CA ILE A 202 -19.63 -6.95 -1.83
C ILE A 202 -21.04 -6.39 -1.77
N SER A 203 -21.42 -5.63 -2.80
CA SER A 203 -22.80 -5.27 -3.03
C SER A 203 -23.59 -6.50 -3.46
N MET A 204 -24.61 -6.87 -2.70
CA MET A 204 -25.48 -7.98 -3.05
C MET A 204 -26.30 -7.76 -4.32
N GLN A 205 -26.41 -6.52 -4.79
CA GLN A 205 -27.11 -6.16 -6.02
C GLN A 205 -26.24 -6.29 -7.26
N THR A 206 -24.96 -5.90 -7.14
CA THR A 206 -24.05 -5.76 -8.31
C THR A 206 -22.89 -6.74 -8.29
N GLY A 207 -22.57 -7.35 -7.13
CA GLY A 207 -21.37 -8.16 -6.93
C GLY A 207 -20.07 -7.35 -6.85
N ALA A 208 -20.13 -6.01 -6.97
CA ALA A 208 -18.95 -5.16 -6.93
C ALA A 208 -18.49 -4.91 -5.49
N PRO A 209 -17.17 -4.69 -5.26
CA PRO A 209 -16.66 -4.27 -3.97
C PRO A 209 -17.27 -2.93 -3.52
N THR A 210 -17.57 -2.81 -2.23
CA THR A 210 -18.19 -1.63 -1.64
C THR A 210 -17.13 -0.72 -0.99
N PHE A 211 -16.30 -0.07 -1.80
CA PHE A 211 -15.37 0.93 -1.30
C PHE A 211 -16.06 2.28 -1.06
N GLY A 212 -15.61 3.02 -0.05
CA GLY A 212 -16.23 4.28 0.36
C GLY A 212 -17.38 4.12 1.36
N THR A 213 -17.77 2.89 1.70
CA THR A 213 -18.87 2.57 2.62
C THR A 213 -18.36 2.30 4.06
N PRO A 214 -19.22 2.23 5.09
CA PRO A 214 -18.79 2.03 6.48
C PRO A 214 -18.29 0.61 6.81
N GLU A 215 -18.57 -0.40 5.98
CA GLU A 215 -18.20 -1.80 6.25
C GLU A 215 -16.69 -2.00 6.38
N PRO A 216 -15.83 -1.47 5.47
CA PRO A 216 -14.38 -1.53 5.63
C PRO A 216 -13.88 -0.95 6.95
N ALA A 217 -14.49 0.13 7.43
CA ALA A 217 -14.11 0.77 8.69
C ALA A 217 -14.30 -0.14 9.91
N LYS A 218 -15.37 -0.93 9.94
CA LYS A 218 -15.63 -1.90 11.04
C LYS A 218 -14.52 -2.95 11.10
N VAL A 219 -14.13 -3.48 9.95
CA VAL A 219 -13.03 -4.46 9.85
C VAL A 219 -11.70 -3.82 10.23
N LEU A 220 -11.42 -2.60 9.74
CA LEU A 220 -10.21 -1.84 10.06
C LEU A 220 -10.05 -1.65 11.58
N TYR A 221 -11.08 -1.20 12.29
CA TYR A 221 -11.02 -1.04 13.74
C TYR A 221 -10.74 -2.37 14.46
N GLY A 222 -11.36 -3.46 14.01
CA GLY A 222 -11.10 -4.80 14.55
C GLY A 222 -9.64 -5.23 14.34
N CYS A 223 -9.12 -5.11 13.12
CA CYS A 223 -7.73 -5.43 12.79
C CYS A 223 -6.74 -4.55 13.55
N SER A 224 -7.02 -3.27 13.69
CA SER A 224 -6.19 -2.34 14.48
C SER A 224 -6.07 -2.77 15.94
N LYS A 225 -7.18 -3.21 16.57
CA LYS A 225 -7.15 -3.75 17.95
C LYS A 225 -6.38 -5.05 18.05
N LEU A 226 -6.52 -5.94 17.06
CA LEU A 226 -5.74 -7.19 16.99
C LEU A 226 -4.24 -6.90 16.84
N ALA A 227 -3.84 -6.01 15.95
CA ALA A 227 -2.45 -5.61 15.76
C ALA A 227 -1.82 -5.08 17.05
N ARG A 228 -2.52 -4.20 17.77
CA ARG A 228 -2.06 -3.68 19.07
C ARG A 228 -1.90 -4.79 20.12
N ARG A 229 -2.85 -5.73 20.18
CA ARG A 229 -2.78 -6.88 21.08
C ARG A 229 -1.58 -7.76 20.77
N LEU A 230 -1.21 -7.91 19.49
CA LEU A 230 -0.07 -8.68 19.03
C LEU A 230 1.26 -7.90 19.13
N GLY A 231 1.22 -6.58 19.36
CA GLY A 231 2.41 -5.74 19.41
C GLY A 231 3.10 -5.57 18.05
N VAL A 232 2.34 -5.65 16.93
CA VAL A 232 2.87 -5.53 15.57
C VAL A 232 2.37 -4.26 14.90
N PRO A 233 3.17 -3.61 14.00
CA PRO A 233 2.68 -2.52 13.19
C PRO A 233 1.53 -2.95 12.29
N PHE A 234 0.60 -2.04 12.00
CA PHE A 234 -0.59 -2.32 11.22
C PHE A 234 -0.67 -1.48 9.95
N ARG A 235 -0.95 -2.14 8.83
CA ARG A 235 -1.23 -1.53 7.52
C ARG A 235 -2.70 -1.69 7.14
N SER A 236 -3.31 -0.61 6.66
CA SER A 236 -4.64 -0.64 6.05
C SER A 236 -4.76 0.34 4.88
N GLY A 237 -5.98 0.57 4.40
CA GLY A 237 -6.29 1.57 3.37
C GLY A 237 -6.56 2.95 3.96
N GLY A 238 -6.74 3.92 3.08
CA GLY A 238 -7.02 5.33 3.40
C GLY A 238 -8.19 5.88 2.61
N SER A 239 -7.97 6.83 1.74
CA SER A 239 -8.98 7.60 0.98
C SER A 239 -9.66 6.78 -0.13
N LEU A 240 -10.52 5.84 0.25
CA LEU A 240 -11.18 4.89 -0.65
C LEU A 240 -12.52 5.44 -1.13
N THR A 241 -12.80 5.30 -2.42
CA THR A 241 -14.07 5.72 -3.03
C THR A 241 -14.50 4.81 -4.18
N GLY A 242 -15.79 4.66 -4.37
CA GLY A 242 -16.41 4.08 -5.58
C GLY A 242 -16.75 5.11 -6.64
N ALA A 243 -16.54 6.41 -6.38
CA ALA A 243 -16.85 7.49 -7.32
C ALA A 243 -16.08 7.34 -8.64
N LYS A 244 -16.69 7.79 -9.74
CA LYS A 244 -16.11 7.73 -11.09
C LYS A 244 -15.32 8.97 -11.47
N THR A 245 -15.55 10.06 -10.77
CA THR A 245 -14.91 11.37 -10.96
C THR A 245 -14.49 11.95 -9.62
N THR A 246 -13.61 12.95 -9.65
CA THR A 246 -13.18 13.69 -8.46
C THR A 246 -14.23 14.76 -8.15
N ASP A 247 -15.31 14.36 -7.50
CA ASP A 247 -16.48 15.15 -7.15
C ASP A 247 -16.77 15.11 -5.63
N ALA A 248 -17.95 15.58 -5.24
CA ALA A 248 -18.38 15.58 -3.85
C ALA A 248 -18.44 14.16 -3.27
N GLN A 249 -18.85 13.15 -4.06
CA GLN A 249 -18.87 11.75 -3.61
C GLN A 249 -17.44 11.28 -3.31
N ALA A 250 -16.51 11.52 -4.22
CA ALA A 250 -15.11 11.18 -4.03
C ALA A 250 -14.54 11.81 -2.74
N ALA A 251 -14.87 13.06 -2.48
CA ALA A 251 -14.39 13.80 -1.32
C ALA A 251 -14.95 13.24 0.00
N TYR A 252 -16.28 13.07 0.13
CA TYR A 252 -16.85 12.60 1.39
C TYR A 252 -16.54 11.12 1.67
N GLU A 253 -16.50 10.26 0.64
CA GLU A 253 -16.11 8.86 0.82
C GLU A 253 -14.64 8.74 1.24
N SER A 254 -13.74 9.57 0.67
CA SER A 254 -12.34 9.62 1.10
C SER A 254 -12.21 10.06 2.55
N ALA A 255 -12.87 11.15 2.95
CA ALA A 255 -12.86 11.62 4.33
C ALA A 255 -13.40 10.55 5.29
N HIS A 256 -14.51 9.90 4.92
CA HIS A 256 -15.16 8.87 5.72
C HIS A 256 -14.31 7.62 5.91
N THR A 257 -13.52 7.22 4.91
CA THR A 257 -12.64 6.04 4.99
C THR A 257 -11.27 6.37 5.59
N LEU A 258 -10.78 7.60 5.43
CA LEU A 258 -9.52 8.05 6.02
C LEU A 258 -9.63 8.28 7.53
N LEU A 259 -10.73 8.84 8.02
CA LEU A 259 -10.92 9.11 9.44
C LEU A 259 -10.79 7.84 10.32
N PRO A 260 -11.42 6.69 10.00
CA PRO A 260 -11.18 5.44 10.70
C PRO A 260 -9.72 4.98 10.67
N THR A 261 -9.00 5.22 9.59
CA THR A 261 -7.57 4.89 9.46
C THR A 261 -6.74 5.65 10.47
N VAL A 262 -6.98 6.95 10.59
CA VAL A 262 -6.31 7.83 11.56
C VAL A 262 -6.70 7.47 12.99
N LEU A 263 -8.00 7.42 13.31
CA LEU A 263 -8.50 7.09 14.65
C LEU A 263 -8.19 5.64 15.06
N GLY A 264 -8.15 4.73 14.11
CA GLY A 264 -7.72 3.36 14.29
C GLY A 264 -6.24 3.24 14.66
N GLY A 265 -5.42 4.27 14.41
CA GLY A 265 -3.99 4.26 14.66
C GLY A 265 -3.25 3.32 13.72
N VAL A 266 -3.61 3.35 12.43
CA VAL A 266 -2.91 2.63 11.38
C VAL A 266 -1.50 3.21 11.24
N ASN A 267 -0.49 2.34 11.24
CA ASN A 267 0.92 2.77 11.15
C ASN A 267 1.33 3.06 9.71
N PHE A 268 0.77 2.33 8.74
CA PHE A 268 1.04 2.51 7.32
C PHE A 268 -0.27 2.45 6.53
N ALA A 269 -0.72 3.59 6.04
CA ALA A 269 -1.92 3.70 5.22
C ALA A 269 -1.54 3.74 3.74
N LEU A 270 -1.77 2.65 3.02
CA LEU A 270 -1.67 2.58 1.58
C LEU A 270 -3.01 2.99 0.95
N HIS A 271 -3.00 3.49 -0.27
CA HIS A 271 -4.19 4.05 -0.94
C HIS A 271 -4.74 5.33 -0.27
N SER A 272 -3.83 6.16 0.28
CA SER A 272 -4.26 7.37 0.99
C SER A 272 -4.51 8.56 0.08
N ALA A 273 -4.14 8.50 -1.20
CA ALA A 273 -4.40 9.56 -2.17
C ALA A 273 -4.44 9.05 -3.60
N GLY A 274 -5.34 9.60 -4.43
CA GLY A 274 -5.41 9.32 -5.86
C GLY A 274 -6.27 8.12 -6.26
N TRP A 275 -7.02 7.52 -5.34
CA TRP A 275 -7.86 6.33 -5.59
C TRP A 275 -9.23 6.70 -6.14
N LEU A 276 -9.60 6.14 -7.30
CA LEU A 276 -10.96 6.23 -7.88
C LEU A 276 -11.47 4.88 -8.37
N GLU A 277 -12.75 4.80 -8.64
CA GLU A 277 -13.45 3.66 -9.25
C GLU A 277 -13.20 2.32 -8.51
N GLY A 278 -13.16 2.37 -7.17
CA GLY A 278 -12.88 1.16 -6.39
C GLY A 278 -11.47 0.57 -6.60
N GLY A 279 -10.52 1.39 -7.02
CA GLY A 279 -9.11 1.02 -7.23
C GLY A 279 -8.73 0.72 -8.67
N LEU A 280 -9.62 0.97 -9.61
CA LEU A 280 -9.32 0.76 -11.03
C LEU A 280 -8.59 1.94 -11.67
N VAL A 281 -8.69 3.13 -11.08
CA VAL A 281 -8.15 4.36 -11.66
C VAL A 281 -7.28 5.11 -10.65
N ALA A 282 -6.10 5.53 -11.08
CA ALA A 282 -5.30 6.58 -10.46
C ALA A 282 -5.66 7.93 -11.10
N ASP A 283 -6.01 8.91 -10.28
CA ASP A 283 -6.48 10.22 -10.77
C ASP A 283 -5.58 11.33 -10.24
N TYR A 284 -5.11 12.21 -11.14
CA TYR A 284 -4.22 13.31 -10.80
C TYR A 284 -4.87 14.35 -9.89
N ALA A 285 -6.09 14.76 -10.22
CA ALA A 285 -6.82 15.74 -9.43
C ALA A 285 -7.14 15.19 -8.03
N LYS A 286 -7.56 13.91 -7.97
CA LYS A 286 -7.82 13.21 -6.72
C LYS A 286 -6.58 13.08 -5.85
N LEU A 287 -5.41 12.85 -6.45
CA LEU A 287 -4.15 12.77 -5.72
C LEU A 287 -3.85 14.07 -4.96
N ILE A 288 -4.06 15.21 -5.62
CA ILE A 288 -3.82 16.54 -5.02
C ILE A 288 -4.86 16.83 -3.92
N LEU A 289 -6.14 16.55 -4.20
CA LEU A 289 -7.23 16.78 -3.25
C LEU A 289 -7.04 15.96 -1.97
N ASP A 290 -6.75 14.68 -2.12
CA ASP A 290 -6.52 13.79 -0.98
C ASP A 290 -5.26 14.18 -0.20
N ALA A 291 -4.19 14.60 -0.87
CA ALA A 291 -2.97 15.03 -0.20
C ALA A 291 -3.16 16.27 0.67
N ASP A 292 -4.02 17.21 0.24
CA ASP A 292 -4.43 18.34 1.07
C ASP A 292 -5.20 17.86 2.31
N GLN A 293 -6.15 16.95 2.14
CA GLN A 293 -6.88 16.34 3.24
C GLN A 293 -5.96 15.61 4.24
N LEU A 294 -4.92 14.90 3.74
CA LEU A 294 -3.94 14.26 4.61
C LEU A 294 -3.20 15.26 5.50
N THR A 295 -2.86 16.43 4.95
CA THR A 295 -2.22 17.51 5.73
C THR A 295 -3.14 18.02 6.86
N MET A 296 -4.45 18.16 6.58
CA MET A 296 -5.42 18.50 7.61
C MET A 296 -5.52 17.41 8.70
N MET A 297 -5.49 16.13 8.30
CA MET A 297 -5.53 15.01 9.26
C MET A 297 -4.27 14.96 10.15
N ASP A 298 -3.09 15.23 9.60
CA ASP A 298 -1.86 15.31 10.39
C ASP A 298 -1.95 16.42 11.44
N SER A 299 -2.42 17.60 11.06
CA SER A 299 -2.65 18.70 12.00
C SER A 299 -3.64 18.35 13.11
N MET A 300 -4.70 17.58 12.78
CA MET A 300 -5.67 17.10 13.77
C MET A 300 -5.06 16.11 14.77
N VAL A 301 -4.13 15.26 14.32
CA VAL A 301 -3.49 14.23 15.15
C VAL A 301 -2.39 14.80 16.02
N ASP A 302 -1.70 15.83 15.55
CA ASP A 302 -0.63 16.48 16.32
C ASP A 302 -1.18 17.18 17.59
N GLY A 303 -2.48 17.45 17.63
CA GLY A 303 -3.18 18.00 18.80
C GLY A 303 -2.89 19.48 19.03
N ILE A 304 -3.19 19.93 20.24
CA ILE A 304 -3.03 21.32 20.70
C ILE A 304 -1.76 21.41 21.54
#